data_b6d023e20bd30b87303d19da8e098229
#
_entry.id   b6d023e20bd30b87303d19da8e098229
#
_cell.length_a   1.000
_cell.length_b   1.000
_cell.length_c   1.000
_cell.angle_alpha   90.00
_cell.angle_beta   90.00
_cell.angle_gamma   90.00
#
_symmetry.space_group_name_H-M   'P 1'
#
loop_
_entity.id
_entity.type
_entity.pdbx_description
1 polymer ?
#
loop_
_entity_poly.entity_id
_entity_poly.type
_entity_poly.pdbx_seq_one_letter_code
_entity_poly.pdbx_strand_id
1 'polypeptide(L)'
;MQHTHLFMPLALISAMAAVQQVYAADEFIVRDIKIDGLVRLTPANVYGVLPINAGDRVNDVTIANAIRALYATGLFDDIKVSQNADTLVFAVVERPLISKVEFKGNKLIPKEALDEGLKKMGIAEGEVLKKSALQTIETELEQQYMQQGRYDADVKVVTTARPNNRVDLSIEFVEGKAAKVVDINIIGNTVFKESEIKQAFAVKESAWSSIVTRNDRYAREKMAASLEALRALYLNKGYINFNITNSNLNLSEDKKNIFIEVSVEEGEEFKFGQTKFLGDALYKPEELKVLQIYKDGETYSQEKVNAVKQLLLRKYGNAGYYYAEVNMVPEINKETKLVDLNYYINPGQQVTVRRINFAGNTKTADEVLRREMRQMEGALASNEKIDLSKVRLERTGFFKTVDIKPARIPNVPDQVDLNVNVEEQHSGTSTLAVGFSQSGGITFQAGLSQTNFLGTGNSVSVDLSRSETQDYYNLSVTDPYFTIDGVRRGYNMYYRKTKLDDDYNVNNYVTDSFGGGISFGYPIDEN
;
A
#
# COMPACT_ATOMS: atom_id res chain seq x y z
N MET A 1 27.32 10.43 -76.25
CA MET A 1 27.96 11.60 -76.87
C MET A 1 28.73 12.32 -75.78
N GLN A 2 30.01 12.28 -76.05
CA GLN A 2 31.08 13.24 -75.72
C GLN A 2 31.31 13.51 -74.23
N HIS A 3 32.37 12.95 -73.60
CA HIS A 3 33.82 13.40 -73.67
C HIS A 3 33.93 14.83 -73.17
N THR A 4 34.68 15.13 -72.07
CA THR A 4 36.15 15.23 -72.12
C THR A 4 36.74 15.56 -70.76
N HIS A 5 37.78 14.81 -70.38
CA HIS A 5 39.14 15.23 -69.94
C HIS A 5 39.30 16.20 -68.73
N LEU A 6 39.80 15.67 -67.58
CA LEU A 6 41.28 15.59 -67.31
C LEU A 6 41.98 16.96 -67.19
N PHE A 7 42.30 17.33 -65.94
CA PHE A 7 43.63 17.92 -65.64
C PHE A 7 43.88 17.94 -64.15
N MET A 8 44.82 17.16 -63.71
CA MET A 8 45.52 17.27 -62.45
C MET A 8 46.58 18.41 -62.58
N PRO A 9 46.90 19.11 -61.53
CA PRO A 9 48.28 19.31 -61.21
C PRO A 9 48.67 18.90 -59.81
N LEU A 10 49.70 18.17 -59.75
CA LEU A 10 50.63 17.89 -58.68
C LEU A 10 51.15 19.21 -58.07
N ALA A 11 50.93 19.40 -56.74
CA ALA A 11 51.62 20.44 -55.99
C ALA A 11 51.89 19.99 -54.54
N LEU A 12 53.16 19.71 -54.34
CA LEU A 12 53.95 19.80 -53.11
C LEU A 12 53.32 19.63 -51.76
N ILE A 13 53.59 18.47 -51.18
CA ILE A 13 53.59 18.21 -49.76
C ILE A 13 54.76 18.97 -49.12
N SER A 14 54.45 20.12 -48.48
CA SER A 14 55.32 20.71 -47.47
C SER A 14 54.86 20.20 -46.12
N ALA A 15 55.60 19.27 -45.57
CA ALA A 15 55.42 18.78 -44.18
C ALA A 15 55.70 19.96 -43.22
N MET A 16 54.64 20.62 -42.74
CA MET A 16 54.69 21.42 -41.54
C MET A 16 54.50 20.44 -40.35
N ALA A 17 55.62 20.06 -39.75
CA ALA A 17 55.68 19.49 -38.44
C ALA A 17 55.11 20.54 -37.43
N ALA A 18 53.81 20.49 -37.14
CA ALA A 18 53.26 21.19 -36.00
C ALA A 18 53.84 20.51 -34.75
N VAL A 19 54.86 21.12 -34.20
CA VAL A 19 55.31 20.86 -32.84
C VAL A 19 54.13 21.20 -31.96
N GLN A 20 53.33 20.17 -31.56
CA GLN A 20 52.46 20.28 -30.43
C GLN A 20 53.39 20.54 -29.24
N GLN A 21 53.48 21.77 -28.79
CA GLN A 21 53.94 22.08 -27.46
C GLN A 21 52.96 21.43 -26.52
N VAL A 22 53.29 20.23 -26.05
CA VAL A 22 52.76 19.67 -24.81
C VAL A 22 53.21 20.68 -23.76
N TYR A 23 52.30 21.53 -23.32
CA TYR A 23 52.47 22.28 -22.08
C TYR A 23 52.69 21.21 -21.04
N ALA A 24 53.94 21.00 -20.59
CA ALA A 24 54.24 20.27 -19.40
C ALA A 24 53.48 21.01 -18.28
N ALA A 25 52.48 20.38 -17.72
CA ALA A 25 51.83 20.92 -16.54
C ALA A 25 52.93 21.16 -15.51
N ASP A 26 53.05 22.40 -15.02
CA ASP A 26 54.05 22.77 -14.00
C ASP A 26 53.85 21.86 -12.78
N GLU A 27 54.74 20.86 -12.63
CA GLU A 27 54.75 20.01 -11.44
C GLU A 27 55.52 20.72 -10.34
N PHE A 28 54.92 20.79 -9.18
CA PHE A 28 55.58 21.31 -7.98
C PHE A 28 55.45 20.32 -6.80
N ILE A 29 56.35 20.45 -5.82
CA ILE A 29 56.32 19.62 -4.61
C ILE A 29 55.52 20.36 -3.55
N VAL A 30 54.43 19.74 -3.09
CA VAL A 30 53.63 20.28 -1.99
C VAL A 30 54.34 20.05 -0.68
N ARG A 31 54.75 21.12 0.00
CA ARG A 31 55.34 21.03 1.36
C ARG A 31 54.30 21.07 2.45
N ASP A 32 53.19 21.75 2.21
CA ASP A 32 52.10 21.88 3.18
C ASP A 32 50.74 21.92 2.47
N ILE A 33 49.71 21.41 3.14
CA ILE A 33 48.33 21.46 2.69
C ILE A 33 47.50 22.16 3.75
N LYS A 34 46.86 23.25 3.38
CA LYS A 34 46.00 24.03 4.25
C LYS A 34 44.57 23.93 3.80
N ILE A 35 43.65 23.79 4.78
CA ILE A 35 42.22 23.72 4.52
C ILE A 35 41.56 24.89 5.22
N ASP A 36 40.95 25.77 4.45
CA ASP A 36 40.27 26.97 4.92
C ASP A 36 38.76 26.83 4.69
N GLY A 37 37.95 27.40 5.59
CA GLY A 37 36.50 27.43 5.46
C GLY A 37 35.74 26.29 6.17
N LEU A 38 36.45 25.46 6.95
CA LEU A 38 35.80 24.46 7.81
C LEU A 38 35.08 25.13 9.00
N VAL A 39 33.87 24.70 9.30
CA VAL A 39 33.04 25.19 10.39
C VAL A 39 32.67 24.05 11.35
N ARG A 40 32.25 22.95 10.84
CA ARG A 40 31.80 21.76 11.56
C ARG A 40 32.77 20.59 11.46
N LEU A 41 33.33 20.40 10.29
CA LEU A 41 34.28 19.33 10.00
C LEU A 41 35.66 19.69 10.57
N THR A 42 36.41 18.68 10.97
CA THR A 42 37.81 18.84 11.35
C THR A 42 38.73 18.68 10.14
N PRO A 43 39.94 19.29 10.11
CA PRO A 43 40.88 19.05 9.04
C PRO A 43 41.19 17.58 8.79
N ALA A 44 41.19 16.76 9.84
CA ALA A 44 41.39 15.31 9.74
C ALA A 44 40.35 14.61 8.85
N ASN A 45 39.10 15.07 8.84
CA ASN A 45 38.05 14.54 7.96
C ASN A 45 38.36 14.79 6.47
N VAL A 46 39.04 15.87 6.17
CA VAL A 46 39.42 16.25 4.80
C VAL A 46 40.70 15.54 4.38
N TYR A 47 41.72 15.54 5.25
CA TYR A 47 42.99 14.86 4.97
C TYR A 47 42.82 13.35 4.73
N GLY A 48 41.91 12.69 5.43
CA GLY A 48 41.64 11.25 5.25
C GLY A 48 41.08 10.87 3.88
N VAL A 49 40.58 11.83 3.12
CA VAL A 49 39.99 11.62 1.79
C VAL A 49 40.87 12.17 0.66
N LEU A 50 41.78 13.10 0.98
CA LEU A 50 42.66 13.70 -0.01
C LEU A 50 43.68 12.68 -0.52
N PRO A 51 43.79 12.45 -1.86
CA PRO A 51 44.80 11.58 -2.48
C PRO A 51 46.15 12.28 -2.67
N ILE A 52 46.42 13.34 -1.91
CA ILE A 52 47.65 14.15 -1.97
C ILE A 52 48.18 14.33 -0.55
N ASN A 53 49.46 14.11 -0.35
CA ASN A 53 50.18 14.31 0.91
C ASN A 53 51.29 15.35 0.79
N ALA A 54 51.72 15.90 1.92
CA ALA A 54 52.94 16.72 1.95
C ALA A 54 54.15 15.88 1.50
N GLY A 55 54.91 16.42 0.55
CA GLY A 55 56.01 15.75 -0.13
C GLY A 55 55.70 15.22 -1.53
N ASP A 56 54.43 15.15 -1.90
CA ASP A 56 54.00 14.66 -3.21
C ASP A 56 54.27 15.70 -4.30
N ARG A 57 54.57 15.19 -5.53
CA ARG A 57 54.57 15.99 -6.74
C ARG A 57 53.15 16.12 -7.27
N VAL A 58 52.67 17.31 -7.45
CA VAL A 58 51.32 17.58 -7.92
C VAL A 58 51.31 18.40 -9.18
N ASN A 59 50.32 18.15 -10.01
CA ASN A 59 49.98 18.87 -11.21
C ASN A 59 48.47 19.09 -11.28
N ASP A 60 47.98 19.79 -12.29
CA ASP A 60 46.56 20.09 -12.47
C ASP A 60 45.66 18.84 -12.44
N VAL A 61 46.14 17.67 -12.94
CA VAL A 61 45.38 16.42 -12.94
C VAL A 61 45.24 15.86 -11.55
N THR A 62 46.33 15.87 -10.74
CA THR A 62 46.29 15.39 -9.34
C THR A 62 45.42 16.28 -8.48
N ILE A 63 45.48 17.62 -8.68
CA ILE A 63 44.59 18.60 -8.01
C ILE A 63 43.14 18.35 -8.40
N ALA A 64 42.83 18.16 -9.69
CA ALA A 64 41.48 17.85 -10.16
C ALA A 64 40.94 16.54 -9.55
N ASN A 65 41.80 15.52 -9.39
CA ASN A 65 41.43 14.26 -8.73
C ASN A 65 41.14 14.48 -7.24
N ALA A 66 41.93 15.32 -6.56
CA ALA A 66 41.70 15.68 -5.17
C ALA A 66 40.37 16.42 -4.98
N ILE A 67 40.06 17.37 -5.83
CA ILE A 67 38.77 18.06 -5.86
C ILE A 67 37.63 17.08 -6.07
N ARG A 68 37.74 16.15 -7.03
CA ARG A 68 36.70 15.11 -7.25
C ARG A 68 36.53 14.21 -6.06
N ALA A 69 37.61 13.79 -5.40
CA ALA A 69 37.55 12.96 -4.20
C ALA A 69 36.81 13.68 -3.07
N LEU A 70 37.07 14.97 -2.87
CA LEU A 70 36.35 15.75 -1.87
C LEU A 70 34.87 15.95 -2.24
N TYR A 71 34.53 16.24 -3.49
CA TYR A 71 33.13 16.32 -3.93
C TYR A 71 32.39 14.99 -3.79
N ALA A 72 33.08 13.87 -4.02
CA ALA A 72 32.51 12.53 -3.88
C ALA A 72 32.05 12.23 -2.45
N THR A 73 32.61 12.88 -1.44
CA THR A 73 32.14 12.76 -0.04
C THR A 73 30.73 13.32 0.17
N GLY A 74 30.27 14.21 -0.73
CA GLY A 74 28.99 14.89 -0.60
C GLY A 74 28.94 15.98 0.49
N LEU A 75 30.05 16.27 1.17
CA LEU A 75 30.11 17.18 2.34
C LEU A 75 30.27 18.66 1.97
N PHE A 76 30.65 18.96 0.74
CA PHE A 76 30.98 20.30 0.31
C PHE A 76 30.07 20.83 -0.81
N ASP A 77 29.70 22.09 -0.71
CA ASP A 77 28.96 22.84 -1.75
C ASP A 77 29.92 23.42 -2.78
N ASP A 78 31.10 23.93 -2.35
CA ASP A 78 32.13 24.51 -3.23
C ASP A 78 33.52 24.15 -2.69
N ILE A 79 34.46 23.96 -3.64
CA ILE A 79 35.85 23.65 -3.34
C ILE A 79 36.71 24.44 -4.35
N LYS A 80 37.50 25.33 -3.83
CA LYS A 80 38.49 26.10 -4.59
C LYS A 80 39.87 25.74 -4.12
N VAL A 81 40.77 25.52 -5.07
CA VAL A 81 42.17 25.21 -4.77
C VAL A 81 43.03 26.32 -5.30
N SER A 82 43.94 26.80 -4.48
CA SER A 82 44.93 27.78 -4.84
C SER A 82 46.32 27.35 -4.35
N GLN A 83 47.34 27.70 -5.12
CA GLN A 83 48.71 27.47 -4.75
C GLN A 83 49.29 28.78 -4.18
N ASN A 84 49.94 28.69 -3.01
CA ASN A 84 50.67 29.76 -2.40
C ASN A 84 52.12 29.29 -2.09
N ALA A 85 53.05 29.60 -2.99
CA ALA A 85 54.40 29.03 -3.02
C ALA A 85 54.35 27.48 -3.03
N ASP A 86 54.88 26.82 -1.99
CA ASP A 86 54.88 25.35 -1.84
C ASP A 86 53.68 24.83 -1.03
N THR A 87 52.69 25.67 -0.71
CA THR A 87 51.50 25.32 0.06
C THR A 87 50.28 25.24 -0.85
N LEU A 88 49.55 24.12 -0.79
CA LEU A 88 48.29 23.96 -1.49
C LEU A 88 47.13 24.31 -0.52
N VAL A 89 46.33 25.31 -0.88
CA VAL A 89 45.22 25.79 -0.03
C VAL A 89 43.90 25.35 -0.65
N PHE A 90 43.15 24.51 0.10
CA PHE A 90 41.79 24.11 -0.23
C PHE A 90 40.81 25.01 0.51
N ALA A 91 40.21 25.96 -0.17
CA ALA A 91 39.12 26.76 0.37
C ALA A 91 37.81 26.04 0.12
N VAL A 92 37.18 25.55 1.17
CA VAL A 92 35.97 24.72 1.09
C VAL A 92 34.76 25.43 1.68
N VAL A 93 33.59 25.15 1.13
CA VAL A 93 32.31 25.54 1.66
C VAL A 93 31.55 24.28 2.08
N GLU A 94 31.42 24.05 3.36
CA GLU A 94 30.71 22.88 3.89
C GLU A 94 29.21 22.97 3.61
N ARG A 95 28.59 21.85 3.21
CA ARG A 95 27.14 21.74 3.20
C ARG A 95 26.58 21.74 4.60
N PRO A 96 25.47 22.45 4.85
CA PRO A 96 24.86 22.47 6.15
C PRO A 96 24.24 21.11 6.52
N LEU A 97 24.22 20.82 7.83
CA LEU A 97 23.57 19.65 8.38
C LEU A 97 22.12 20.01 8.73
N ILE A 98 21.18 19.12 8.39
CA ILE A 98 19.77 19.28 8.74
C ILE A 98 19.63 19.08 10.26
N SER A 99 19.18 20.12 10.95
CA SER A 99 18.99 20.10 12.42
C SER A 99 17.58 19.66 12.78
N LYS A 100 16.59 20.07 11.98
CA LYS A 100 15.17 19.79 12.20
C LYS A 100 14.42 19.82 10.89
N VAL A 101 13.38 18.96 10.77
CA VAL A 101 12.41 18.99 9.68
C VAL A 101 11.02 19.23 10.30
N GLU A 102 10.35 20.29 9.86
CA GLU A 102 8.99 20.64 10.28
C GLU A 102 8.05 20.68 9.08
N PHE A 103 6.81 20.21 9.29
CA PHE A 103 5.73 20.28 8.32
C PHE A 103 4.66 21.26 8.81
N LYS A 104 4.20 22.13 7.91
CA LYS A 104 3.14 23.10 8.21
C LYS A 104 2.07 23.05 7.11
N GLY A 105 0.83 22.92 7.53
CA GLY A 105 -0.32 22.98 6.62
C GLY A 105 -0.73 21.64 5.99
N ASN A 106 0.05 20.57 6.18
CA ASN A 106 -0.29 19.23 5.71
C ASN A 106 -1.45 18.65 6.54
N LYS A 107 -2.54 18.30 5.86
CA LYS A 107 -3.73 17.66 6.46
C LYS A 107 -4.07 16.34 5.79
N LEU A 108 -3.69 16.22 4.52
CA LEU A 108 -4.05 15.09 3.68
C LEU A 108 -3.04 13.95 3.79
N ILE A 109 -1.74 14.27 3.79
CA ILE A 109 -0.67 13.30 3.90
C ILE A 109 -0.21 13.24 5.35
N PRO A 110 -0.28 12.08 6.02
CA PRO A 110 0.19 11.92 7.39
C PRO A 110 1.68 12.26 7.52
N LYS A 111 2.06 12.81 8.68
CA LYS A 111 3.45 13.20 8.96
C LYS A 111 4.42 12.02 8.79
N GLU A 112 4.02 10.85 9.24
CA GLU A 112 4.82 9.62 9.19
C GLU A 112 5.17 9.23 7.75
N ALA A 113 4.21 9.36 6.83
CA ALA A 113 4.42 9.08 5.40
C ALA A 113 5.34 10.12 4.74
N LEU A 114 5.23 11.40 5.14
CA LEU A 114 6.14 12.47 4.69
C LEU A 114 7.57 12.21 5.19
N ASP A 115 7.73 11.87 6.48
CA ASP A 115 9.03 11.56 7.06
C ASP A 115 9.70 10.37 6.37
N GLU A 116 8.96 9.29 6.08
CA GLU A 116 9.49 8.13 5.35
C GLU A 116 9.88 8.48 3.90
N GLY A 117 9.05 9.26 3.22
CA GLY A 117 9.32 9.74 1.86
C GLY A 117 10.60 10.56 1.80
N LEU A 118 10.75 11.53 2.68
CA LEU A 118 11.93 12.40 2.76
C LEU A 118 13.20 11.62 3.12
N LYS A 119 13.13 10.67 4.06
CA LYS A 119 14.27 9.79 4.39
C LYS A 119 14.77 9.01 3.19
N LYS A 120 13.89 8.50 2.33
CA LYS A 120 14.27 7.81 1.09
C LYS A 120 14.99 8.74 0.11
N MET A 121 14.72 10.05 0.18
CA MET A 121 15.38 11.08 -0.62
C MET A 121 16.67 11.61 0.02
N GLY A 122 17.07 11.07 1.19
CA GLY A 122 18.24 11.51 1.94
C GLY A 122 18.03 12.80 2.73
N ILE A 123 16.79 13.13 3.07
CA ILE A 123 16.41 14.30 3.86
C ILE A 123 15.89 13.81 5.21
N ALA A 124 16.74 13.89 6.22
CA ALA A 124 16.40 13.56 7.61
C ALA A 124 17.24 14.40 8.56
N GLU A 125 16.82 14.49 9.81
CA GLU A 125 17.62 15.12 10.86
C GLU A 125 18.96 14.38 10.98
N GLY A 126 20.06 15.14 10.97
CA GLY A 126 21.43 14.61 10.98
C GLY A 126 22.04 14.36 9.61
N GLU A 127 21.29 14.48 8.52
CA GLU A 127 21.81 14.34 7.15
C GLU A 127 22.30 15.67 6.57
N VAL A 128 23.19 15.57 5.59
CA VAL A 128 23.76 16.73 4.91
C VAL A 128 22.80 17.25 3.84
N LEU A 129 22.44 18.53 3.89
CA LEU A 129 21.53 19.14 2.94
C LEU A 129 22.21 19.41 1.61
N LYS A 130 21.68 18.82 0.54
CA LYS A 130 22.00 19.15 -0.84
C LYS A 130 21.00 20.18 -1.36
N LYS A 131 21.45 21.36 -1.78
CA LYS A 131 20.55 22.42 -2.29
C LYS A 131 19.69 21.97 -3.46
N SER A 132 20.20 21.12 -4.33
CA SER A 132 19.44 20.54 -5.44
C SER A 132 18.27 19.68 -4.99
N ALA A 133 18.34 19.10 -3.79
CA ALA A 133 17.26 18.27 -3.27
C ALA A 133 16.02 19.10 -2.87
N LEU A 134 16.18 20.38 -2.53
CA LEU A 134 15.06 21.23 -2.11
C LEU A 134 14.01 21.36 -3.21
N GLN A 135 14.42 21.72 -4.43
CA GLN A 135 13.51 21.84 -5.57
C GLN A 135 12.91 20.48 -5.97
N THR A 136 13.67 19.40 -5.84
CA THR A 136 13.16 18.06 -6.10
C THR A 136 12.05 17.69 -5.12
N ILE A 137 12.23 18.02 -3.82
CA ILE A 137 11.21 17.78 -2.79
C ILE A 137 9.93 18.54 -3.11
N GLU A 138 10.01 19.84 -3.41
CA GLU A 138 8.86 20.67 -3.76
C GLU A 138 8.09 20.03 -4.92
N THR A 139 8.79 19.72 -6.01
CA THR A 139 8.19 19.11 -7.22
C THR A 139 7.56 17.75 -6.93
N GLU A 140 8.25 16.86 -6.21
CA GLU A 140 7.74 15.50 -5.89
C GLU A 140 6.49 15.56 -4.98
N LEU A 141 6.51 16.44 -3.98
CA LEU A 141 5.37 16.62 -3.10
C LEU A 141 4.18 17.25 -3.83
N GLU A 142 4.40 18.26 -4.68
CA GLU A 142 3.35 18.82 -5.54
C GLU A 142 2.76 17.77 -6.48
N GLN A 143 3.60 16.90 -7.08
CA GLN A 143 3.12 15.80 -7.92
C GLN A 143 2.22 14.83 -7.14
N GLN A 144 2.52 14.53 -5.87
CA GLN A 144 1.67 13.71 -5.03
C GLN A 144 0.29 14.34 -4.82
N TYR A 145 0.22 15.65 -4.61
CA TYR A 145 -1.05 16.38 -4.53
C TYR A 145 -1.79 16.40 -5.88
N MET A 146 -1.08 16.56 -6.99
CA MET A 146 -1.67 16.50 -8.34
C MET A 146 -2.28 15.11 -8.64
N GLN A 147 -1.64 14.02 -8.20
CA GLN A 147 -2.20 12.67 -8.34
C GLN A 147 -3.54 12.51 -7.60
N GLN A 148 -3.75 13.30 -6.55
CA GLN A 148 -5.00 13.36 -5.79
C GLN A 148 -5.96 14.46 -6.31
N GLY A 149 -5.68 15.00 -7.48
CA GLY A 149 -6.50 16.01 -8.14
C GLY A 149 -6.37 17.42 -7.58
N ARG A 150 -5.33 17.72 -6.82
CA ARG A 150 -5.10 19.06 -6.25
C ARG A 150 -4.06 19.80 -7.08
N TYR A 151 -4.51 20.38 -8.17
CA TYR A 151 -3.66 21.04 -9.17
C TYR A 151 -3.21 22.45 -8.80
N ASP A 152 -3.79 23.05 -7.77
CA ASP A 152 -3.41 24.33 -7.17
C ASP A 152 -2.67 24.17 -5.85
N ALA A 153 -2.19 22.97 -5.56
CA ALA A 153 -1.29 22.73 -4.43
C ALA A 153 0.05 23.42 -4.68
N ASP A 154 0.59 24.02 -3.63
CA ASP A 154 1.89 24.70 -3.62
C ASP A 154 2.67 24.20 -2.41
N VAL A 155 3.91 23.78 -2.63
CA VAL A 155 4.79 23.28 -1.57
C VAL A 155 6.07 24.10 -1.59
N LYS A 156 6.41 24.70 -0.45
CA LYS A 156 7.62 25.51 -0.29
C LYS A 156 8.50 24.96 0.80
N VAL A 157 9.79 24.82 0.49
CA VAL A 157 10.79 24.45 1.48
C VAL A 157 11.55 25.71 1.92
N VAL A 158 11.30 26.11 3.14
CA VAL A 158 11.96 27.27 3.77
C VAL A 158 13.13 26.77 4.62
N THR A 159 14.32 27.31 4.37
CA THR A 159 15.53 26.98 5.12
C THR A 159 15.87 28.09 6.09
N THR A 160 16.10 27.74 7.36
CA THR A 160 16.55 28.70 8.40
C THR A 160 17.93 28.29 8.90
N ALA A 161 18.92 29.17 8.70
CA ALA A 161 20.29 28.92 9.15
C ALA A 161 20.38 28.87 10.68
N ARG A 162 21.20 27.95 11.18
CA ARG A 162 21.50 27.77 12.59
C ARG A 162 23.02 27.82 12.84
N PRO A 163 23.46 28.07 14.07
CA PRO A 163 24.89 28.04 14.41
C PRO A 163 25.56 26.70 14.00
N ASN A 164 26.87 26.72 13.81
CA ASN A 164 27.69 25.57 13.49
C ASN A 164 27.30 24.90 12.15
N ASN A 165 27.05 25.69 11.13
CA ASN A 165 26.68 25.22 9.78
C ASN A 165 25.55 24.20 9.80
N ARG A 166 24.47 24.51 10.51
CA ARG A 166 23.23 23.74 10.57
C ARG A 166 22.09 24.50 9.93
N VAL A 167 21.02 23.79 9.56
CA VAL A 167 19.84 24.36 8.94
C VAL A 167 18.58 23.65 9.44
N ASP A 168 17.54 24.41 9.74
CA ASP A 168 16.19 23.86 9.92
C ASP A 168 15.45 23.96 8.60
N LEU A 169 14.72 22.92 8.26
CA LEU A 169 13.83 22.84 7.10
C LEU A 169 12.38 22.97 7.57
N SER A 170 11.64 23.94 7.04
CA SER A 170 10.21 24.07 7.20
C SER A 170 9.55 23.82 5.85
N ILE A 171 8.79 22.73 5.72
CA ILE A 171 8.06 22.40 4.50
C ILE A 171 6.63 22.89 4.71
N GLU A 172 6.25 23.91 3.95
CA GLU A 172 4.97 24.58 4.06
C GLU A 172 4.06 24.16 2.90
N PHE A 173 2.87 23.66 3.24
CA PHE A 173 1.91 23.12 2.30
C PHE A 173 0.69 24.05 2.18
N VAL A 174 0.38 24.43 0.97
CA VAL A 174 -0.92 24.98 0.58
C VAL A 174 -1.61 23.89 -0.24
N GLU A 175 -2.41 23.04 0.41
CA GLU A 175 -2.93 21.84 -0.23
C GLU A 175 -3.95 22.10 -1.35
N GLY A 176 -4.53 23.31 -1.44
CA GLY A 176 -5.58 23.63 -2.40
C GLY A 176 -6.84 22.79 -2.21
N LYS A 177 -7.70 22.77 -3.21
CA LYS A 177 -8.91 21.94 -3.26
C LYS A 177 -8.78 20.90 -4.36
N ALA A 178 -9.31 19.69 -4.11
CA ALA A 178 -9.39 18.70 -5.16
C ALA A 178 -10.33 19.19 -6.28
N ALA A 179 -9.85 19.13 -7.51
CA ALA A 179 -10.64 19.46 -8.68
C ALA A 179 -11.80 18.46 -8.84
N LYS A 180 -12.93 18.95 -9.31
CA LYS A 180 -14.16 18.19 -9.48
C LYS A 180 -14.31 17.76 -10.92
N VAL A 181 -14.74 16.54 -11.13
CA VAL A 181 -15.12 16.05 -12.45
C VAL A 181 -16.50 16.59 -12.78
N VAL A 182 -16.56 17.45 -13.78
CA VAL A 182 -17.80 18.10 -14.23
C VAL A 182 -18.48 17.27 -15.30
N ASP A 183 -17.69 16.70 -16.21
CA ASP A 183 -18.20 15.94 -17.35
C ASP A 183 -17.27 14.78 -17.69
N ILE A 184 -17.88 13.67 -18.09
CA ILE A 184 -17.19 12.48 -18.60
C ILE A 184 -17.82 12.14 -19.95
N ASN A 185 -17.10 12.38 -21.02
CA ASN A 185 -17.52 12.12 -22.38
C ASN A 185 -16.89 10.81 -22.89
N ILE A 186 -17.71 9.90 -23.40
CA ILE A 186 -17.26 8.64 -23.98
C ILE A 186 -17.51 8.69 -25.50
N ILE A 187 -16.45 8.48 -26.27
CA ILE A 187 -16.50 8.55 -27.73
C ILE A 187 -16.29 7.16 -28.31
N GLY A 188 -17.16 6.74 -29.23
CA GLY A 188 -17.06 5.46 -29.95
C GLY A 188 -17.87 4.32 -29.31
N ASN A 189 -18.60 4.58 -28.22
CA ASN A 189 -19.51 3.60 -27.62
C ASN A 189 -20.81 3.51 -28.42
N THR A 190 -21.16 2.30 -28.82
CA THR A 190 -22.42 1.96 -29.53
C THR A 190 -23.17 0.83 -28.82
N VAL A 191 -22.47 -0.06 -28.16
CA VAL A 191 -23.00 -1.25 -27.47
C VAL A 191 -23.65 -0.88 -26.15
N PHE A 192 -22.97 -0.03 -25.36
CA PHE A 192 -23.49 0.43 -24.08
C PHE A 192 -23.90 1.89 -24.14
N LYS A 193 -24.95 2.21 -23.43
CA LYS A 193 -25.31 3.61 -23.21
C LYS A 193 -24.24 4.28 -22.33
N GLU A 194 -23.97 5.54 -22.60
CA GLU A 194 -23.02 6.32 -21.82
C GLU A 194 -23.34 6.29 -20.32
N SER A 195 -24.64 6.31 -19.97
CA SER A 195 -25.07 6.22 -18.57
C SER A 195 -24.67 4.90 -17.89
N GLU A 196 -24.67 3.79 -18.60
CA GLU A 196 -24.24 2.48 -18.08
C GLU A 196 -22.73 2.45 -17.85
N ILE A 197 -21.98 3.01 -18.79
CA ILE A 197 -20.53 3.16 -18.66
C ILE A 197 -20.19 4.05 -17.44
N LYS A 198 -20.84 5.20 -17.32
CA LYS A 198 -20.65 6.14 -16.20
C LYS A 198 -21.01 5.53 -14.85
N GLN A 199 -21.96 4.58 -14.81
CA GLN A 199 -22.26 3.83 -13.57
C GLN A 199 -21.11 2.91 -13.15
N ALA A 200 -20.36 2.33 -14.06
CA ALA A 200 -19.22 1.47 -13.77
C ALA A 200 -17.99 2.27 -13.27
N PHE A 201 -17.90 3.55 -13.60
CA PHE A 201 -16.76 4.38 -13.22
C PHE A 201 -16.69 4.61 -11.70
N ALA A 202 -15.50 4.55 -11.13
CA ALA A 202 -15.24 4.93 -9.74
C ALA A 202 -15.27 6.45 -9.56
N VAL A 203 -14.85 7.20 -10.59
CA VAL A 203 -14.99 8.65 -10.67
C VAL A 203 -16.39 8.97 -11.16
N LYS A 204 -17.07 9.89 -10.51
CA LYS A 204 -18.42 10.36 -10.90
C LYS A 204 -18.40 11.83 -11.26
N GLU A 205 -19.35 12.22 -12.13
CA GLU A 205 -19.63 13.63 -12.37
C GLU A 205 -20.17 14.30 -11.12
N SER A 206 -19.90 15.61 -10.98
CA SER A 206 -20.41 16.42 -9.88
C SER A 206 -21.93 16.44 -9.88
N ALA A 207 -22.52 15.94 -8.83
CA ALA A 207 -23.94 15.91 -8.59
C ALA A 207 -24.26 16.42 -7.17
N TRP A 208 -25.53 16.66 -6.89
CA TRP A 208 -25.94 17.07 -5.55
C TRP A 208 -25.51 16.10 -4.44
N SER A 209 -25.56 14.79 -4.70
CA SER A 209 -25.11 13.74 -3.78
C SER A 209 -23.59 13.78 -3.51
N SER A 210 -22.81 14.38 -4.40
CA SER A 210 -21.35 14.48 -4.27
C SER A 210 -20.90 15.38 -3.12
N ILE A 211 -21.79 16.22 -2.58
CA ILE A 211 -21.53 17.03 -1.38
C ILE A 211 -21.19 16.11 -0.19
N VAL A 212 -21.85 14.96 -0.08
CA VAL A 212 -21.66 13.99 1.00
C VAL A 212 -20.66 12.91 0.60
N THR A 213 -20.83 12.30 -0.57
CA THR A 213 -20.04 11.15 -1.03
C THR A 213 -18.64 11.51 -1.51
N ARG A 214 -18.42 12.76 -1.95
CA ARG A 214 -17.14 13.25 -2.50
C ARG A 214 -16.58 12.37 -3.64
N ASN A 215 -17.45 11.66 -4.35
CA ASN A 215 -17.08 10.76 -5.44
C ASN A 215 -16.77 11.51 -6.75
N ASP A 216 -17.11 12.80 -6.85
CA ASP A 216 -16.78 13.72 -7.93
C ASP A 216 -15.34 14.27 -7.88
N ARG A 217 -14.58 13.95 -6.83
CA ARG A 217 -13.19 14.40 -6.72
C ARG A 217 -12.29 13.49 -7.53
N TYR A 218 -11.54 14.11 -8.41
CA TYR A 218 -10.57 13.39 -9.20
C TYR A 218 -9.44 12.83 -8.33
N ALA A 219 -9.03 11.61 -8.64
CA ALA A 219 -7.78 10.99 -8.19
C ALA A 219 -7.31 10.04 -9.28
N ARG A 220 -6.02 9.98 -9.50
CA ARG A 220 -5.42 9.14 -10.56
C ARG A 220 -5.79 7.67 -10.40
N GLU A 221 -5.77 7.15 -9.18
CA GLU A 221 -6.14 5.78 -8.85
C GLU A 221 -7.61 5.49 -9.18
N LYS A 222 -8.51 6.43 -8.89
CA LYS A 222 -9.92 6.31 -9.25
C LYS A 222 -10.12 6.31 -10.76
N MET A 223 -9.37 7.14 -11.50
CA MET A 223 -9.44 7.15 -12.95
C MET A 223 -8.93 5.84 -13.54
N ALA A 224 -7.79 5.33 -13.07
CA ALA A 224 -7.28 4.02 -13.47
C ALA A 224 -8.30 2.90 -13.19
N ALA A 225 -8.91 2.89 -11.99
CA ALA A 225 -9.97 1.95 -11.65
C ALA A 225 -11.20 2.09 -12.56
N SER A 226 -11.55 3.32 -12.98
CA SER A 226 -12.65 3.56 -13.91
C SER A 226 -12.36 2.99 -15.30
N LEU A 227 -11.14 3.16 -15.81
CA LEU A 227 -10.75 2.60 -17.10
C LEU A 227 -10.68 1.07 -17.08
N GLU A 228 -10.22 0.48 -15.97
CA GLU A 228 -10.26 -0.98 -15.78
C GLU A 228 -11.70 -1.52 -15.66
N ALA A 229 -12.59 -0.80 -14.96
CA ALA A 229 -14.01 -1.15 -14.90
C ALA A 229 -14.67 -1.06 -16.26
N LEU A 230 -14.33 -0.06 -17.08
CA LEU A 230 -14.78 0.06 -18.45
C LEU A 230 -14.31 -1.13 -19.30
N ARG A 231 -13.03 -1.49 -19.20
CA ARG A 231 -12.47 -2.66 -19.89
C ARG A 231 -13.18 -3.94 -19.46
N ALA A 232 -13.37 -4.14 -18.15
CA ALA A 232 -14.08 -5.29 -17.61
C ALA A 232 -15.54 -5.38 -18.11
N LEU A 233 -16.24 -4.24 -18.21
CA LEU A 233 -17.61 -4.17 -18.71
C LEU A 233 -17.71 -4.76 -20.13
N TYR A 234 -16.83 -4.35 -21.05
CA TYR A 234 -16.80 -4.86 -22.41
C TYR A 234 -16.32 -6.31 -22.50
N LEU A 235 -15.25 -6.67 -21.79
CA LEU A 235 -14.73 -8.04 -21.77
C LEU A 235 -15.74 -9.03 -21.21
N ASN A 236 -16.58 -8.62 -20.26
CA ASN A 236 -17.63 -9.47 -19.69
C ASN A 236 -18.86 -9.61 -20.58
N LYS A 237 -18.93 -8.82 -21.66
CA LYS A 237 -19.98 -8.88 -22.70
C LYS A 237 -19.46 -9.38 -24.04
N GLY A 238 -18.30 -10.02 -24.05
CA GLY A 238 -17.75 -10.69 -25.22
C GLY A 238 -16.86 -9.84 -26.12
N TYR A 239 -16.64 -8.59 -25.83
CA TYR A 239 -15.84 -7.68 -26.64
C TYR A 239 -14.35 -7.79 -26.29
N ILE A 240 -13.74 -8.92 -26.62
CA ILE A 240 -12.35 -9.24 -26.23
C ILE A 240 -11.30 -8.36 -26.91
N ASN A 241 -11.63 -7.77 -28.06
CA ASN A 241 -10.78 -6.84 -28.81
C ASN A 241 -11.02 -5.38 -28.38
N PHE A 242 -11.81 -5.15 -27.32
CA PHE A 242 -12.05 -3.81 -26.80
C PHE A 242 -10.75 -3.11 -26.45
N ASN A 243 -10.61 -1.88 -26.91
CA ASN A 243 -9.45 -1.05 -26.65
C ASN A 243 -9.87 0.37 -26.30
N ILE A 244 -9.18 0.96 -25.32
CA ILE A 244 -9.27 2.38 -25.02
C ILE A 244 -8.17 3.05 -25.82
N THR A 245 -8.56 3.78 -26.87
CA THR A 245 -7.60 4.41 -27.81
C THR A 245 -7.03 5.71 -27.26
N ASN A 246 -7.82 6.43 -26.45
CA ASN A 246 -7.38 7.66 -25.83
C ASN A 246 -8.10 7.90 -24.50
N SER A 247 -7.41 8.57 -23.58
CA SER A 247 -7.98 9.04 -22.32
C SER A 247 -7.37 10.39 -21.98
N ASN A 248 -8.11 11.45 -22.29
CA ASN A 248 -7.70 12.83 -22.07
C ASN A 248 -8.35 13.40 -20.80
N LEU A 249 -7.57 14.19 -20.10
CA LEU A 249 -8.01 14.96 -18.96
C LEU A 249 -7.76 16.44 -19.25
N ASN A 250 -8.82 17.21 -19.37
CA ASN A 250 -8.77 18.65 -19.60
C ASN A 250 -9.12 19.38 -18.30
N LEU A 251 -8.18 20.19 -17.83
CA LEU A 251 -8.33 20.99 -16.62
C LEU A 251 -8.80 22.40 -17.00
N SER A 252 -9.77 22.94 -16.26
CA SER A 252 -10.19 24.34 -16.42
C SER A 252 -9.04 25.31 -16.05
N GLU A 253 -9.09 26.55 -16.55
CA GLU A 253 -8.07 27.57 -16.27
C GLU A 253 -7.91 27.86 -14.77
N ASP A 254 -9.01 27.79 -14.01
CA ASP A 254 -9.03 27.99 -12.56
C ASP A 254 -8.60 26.74 -11.76
N LYS A 255 -8.20 25.66 -12.44
CA LYS A 255 -7.74 24.38 -11.87
C LYS A 255 -8.76 23.69 -10.94
N LYS A 256 -10.05 24.04 -11.03
CA LYS A 256 -11.10 23.50 -10.13
C LYS A 256 -11.98 22.44 -10.77
N ASN A 257 -12.05 22.44 -12.10
CA ASN A 257 -12.94 21.58 -12.86
C ASN A 257 -12.14 20.71 -13.84
N ILE A 258 -12.57 19.47 -13.98
CA ILE A 258 -11.98 18.48 -14.87
C ILE A 258 -13.05 17.98 -15.82
N PHE A 259 -12.68 17.90 -17.09
CA PHE A 259 -13.44 17.29 -18.17
C PHE A 259 -12.65 16.07 -18.64
N ILE A 260 -13.28 14.90 -18.60
CA ILE A 260 -12.66 13.64 -19.00
C ILE A 260 -13.23 13.21 -20.34
N GLU A 261 -12.37 12.88 -21.28
CA GLU A 261 -12.74 12.33 -22.57
C GLU A 261 -12.06 10.97 -22.75
N VAL A 262 -12.85 9.94 -22.98
CA VAL A 262 -12.37 8.59 -23.21
C VAL A 262 -12.85 8.10 -24.57
N SER A 263 -11.92 7.82 -25.48
CA SER A 263 -12.22 7.27 -26.79
C SER A 263 -12.00 5.74 -26.78
N VAL A 264 -12.97 5.02 -27.33
CA VAL A 264 -12.96 3.56 -27.33
C VAL A 264 -13.17 2.98 -28.74
N GLU A 265 -12.58 1.81 -28.94
CA GLU A 265 -12.86 0.90 -30.05
C GLU A 265 -13.45 -0.38 -29.46
N GLU A 266 -14.74 -0.64 -29.72
CA GLU A 266 -15.48 -1.73 -29.07
C GLU A 266 -15.08 -3.10 -29.61
N GLY A 267 -14.76 -3.19 -30.89
CA GLY A 267 -14.52 -4.45 -31.57
C GLY A 267 -15.80 -5.26 -31.82
N GLU A 268 -15.66 -6.57 -31.95
CA GLU A 268 -16.77 -7.49 -32.20
C GLU A 268 -17.06 -8.35 -30.97
N GLU A 269 -18.32 -8.82 -30.86
CA GLU A 269 -18.74 -9.75 -29.81
C GLU A 269 -18.28 -11.17 -30.13
N PHE A 270 -17.66 -11.82 -29.16
CA PHE A 270 -17.20 -13.21 -29.22
C PHE A 270 -17.96 -14.07 -28.21
N LYS A 271 -18.03 -15.35 -28.50
CA LYS A 271 -18.66 -16.38 -27.68
C LYS A 271 -17.63 -17.42 -27.24
N PHE A 272 -17.92 -18.12 -26.16
CA PHE A 272 -17.08 -19.25 -25.73
C PHE A 272 -17.12 -20.36 -26.79
N GLY A 273 -15.95 -20.81 -27.22
CA GLY A 273 -15.72 -22.01 -28.00
C GLY A 273 -15.46 -23.22 -27.08
N GLN A 274 -14.57 -24.10 -27.50
CA GLN A 274 -14.21 -25.29 -26.73
C GLN A 274 -13.27 -24.94 -25.59
N THR A 275 -13.46 -25.61 -24.45
CA THR A 275 -12.56 -25.51 -23.30
C THR A 275 -11.78 -26.80 -23.14
N LYS A 276 -10.43 -26.67 -23.02
CA LYS A 276 -9.52 -27.79 -22.81
C LYS A 276 -8.71 -27.58 -21.56
N PHE A 277 -8.51 -28.65 -20.79
CA PHE A 277 -7.65 -28.71 -19.63
C PHE A 277 -6.42 -29.53 -20.00
N LEU A 278 -5.24 -28.91 -19.96
CA LEU A 278 -3.98 -29.41 -20.49
C LEU A 278 -2.89 -29.36 -19.39
N GLY A 279 -1.78 -30.05 -19.64
CA GLY A 279 -0.67 -30.11 -18.68
C GLY A 279 -0.75 -31.35 -17.78
N ASP A 280 -0.08 -31.33 -16.64
CA ASP A 280 -0.06 -32.43 -15.68
C ASP A 280 -1.33 -32.45 -14.83
N ALA A 281 -2.45 -32.76 -15.48
CA ALA A 281 -3.73 -32.80 -14.81
C ALA A 281 -3.84 -34.05 -13.93
N LEU A 282 -3.84 -33.88 -12.61
CA LEU A 282 -4.06 -34.94 -11.62
C LEU A 282 -5.50 -35.47 -11.65
N TYR A 283 -6.40 -34.67 -12.21
CA TYR A 283 -7.82 -34.97 -12.32
C TYR A 283 -8.19 -35.24 -13.77
N LYS A 284 -9.19 -36.12 -13.99
CA LYS A 284 -9.72 -36.39 -15.33
C LYS A 284 -10.37 -35.11 -15.90
N PRO A 285 -10.31 -34.92 -17.22
CA PRO A 285 -10.94 -33.74 -17.86
C PRO A 285 -12.43 -33.57 -17.50
N GLU A 286 -13.16 -34.68 -17.30
CA GLU A 286 -14.58 -34.66 -16.91
C GLU A 286 -14.78 -34.07 -15.52
N GLU A 287 -13.86 -34.33 -14.58
CA GLU A 287 -13.90 -33.79 -13.21
C GLU A 287 -13.54 -32.29 -13.17
N LEU A 288 -12.70 -31.84 -14.09
CA LEU A 288 -12.35 -30.43 -14.22
C LEU A 288 -13.44 -29.66 -14.97
N LYS A 289 -14.13 -30.32 -15.92
CA LYS A 289 -15.23 -29.70 -16.65
C LYS A 289 -16.42 -29.30 -15.77
N VAL A 290 -16.59 -29.94 -14.62
CA VAL A 290 -17.61 -29.54 -13.63
C VAL A 290 -17.33 -28.14 -13.08
N LEU A 291 -16.09 -27.68 -13.08
CA LEU A 291 -15.68 -26.35 -12.63
C LEU A 291 -15.91 -25.26 -13.70
N GLN A 292 -16.24 -25.65 -14.94
CA GLN A 292 -16.57 -24.73 -16.02
C GLN A 292 -17.97 -24.15 -15.78
N ILE A 293 -18.05 -22.89 -15.38
CA ILE A 293 -19.29 -22.18 -15.01
C ILE A 293 -19.98 -21.50 -16.20
N TYR A 294 -19.49 -21.70 -17.41
CA TYR A 294 -20.04 -21.21 -18.69
C TYR A 294 -20.23 -22.36 -19.66
N LYS A 295 -21.03 -22.12 -20.67
CA LYS A 295 -21.32 -23.11 -21.74
C LYS A 295 -20.70 -22.67 -23.05
N ASP A 296 -20.35 -23.66 -23.91
CA ASP A 296 -19.94 -23.41 -25.28
C ASP A 296 -21.08 -22.67 -26.02
N GLY A 297 -20.76 -21.63 -26.79
CA GLY A 297 -21.71 -20.77 -27.47
C GLY A 297 -22.32 -19.64 -26.63
N GLU A 298 -22.08 -19.60 -25.31
CA GLU A 298 -22.45 -18.47 -24.47
C GLU A 298 -21.56 -17.27 -24.76
N THR A 299 -22.06 -16.04 -24.57
CA THR A 299 -21.25 -14.82 -24.71
C THR A 299 -20.02 -14.89 -23.81
N TYR A 300 -18.85 -14.59 -24.36
CA TYR A 300 -17.58 -14.59 -23.61
C TYR A 300 -17.64 -13.62 -22.43
N SER A 301 -17.06 -14.02 -21.30
CA SER A 301 -16.93 -13.20 -20.11
C SER A 301 -15.58 -13.47 -19.43
N GLN A 302 -14.76 -12.45 -19.32
CA GLN A 302 -13.46 -12.52 -18.64
C GLN A 302 -13.60 -12.87 -17.15
N GLU A 303 -14.65 -12.39 -16.52
CA GLU A 303 -14.97 -12.71 -15.13
C GLU A 303 -15.19 -14.21 -14.93
N LYS A 304 -15.98 -14.85 -15.83
CA LYS A 304 -16.22 -16.30 -15.78
C LYS A 304 -14.94 -17.09 -16.02
N VAL A 305 -14.09 -16.64 -16.94
CA VAL A 305 -12.77 -17.26 -17.20
C VAL A 305 -11.89 -17.19 -15.95
N ASN A 306 -11.81 -16.02 -15.33
CA ASN A 306 -11.05 -15.84 -14.10
C ASN A 306 -11.64 -16.68 -12.94
N ALA A 307 -12.96 -16.78 -12.84
CA ALA A 307 -13.60 -17.60 -11.83
C ALA A 307 -13.27 -19.08 -11.99
N VAL A 308 -13.29 -19.62 -13.22
CA VAL A 308 -12.86 -21.01 -13.49
C VAL A 308 -11.39 -21.21 -13.09
N LYS A 309 -10.51 -20.27 -13.46
CA LYS A 309 -9.11 -20.30 -13.01
C LYS A 309 -8.97 -20.38 -11.49
N GLN A 310 -9.73 -19.57 -10.76
CA GLN A 310 -9.72 -19.59 -9.30
C GLN A 310 -10.28 -20.90 -8.72
N LEU A 311 -11.33 -21.46 -9.32
CA LEU A 311 -11.88 -22.75 -8.93
C LEU A 311 -10.87 -23.89 -9.13
N LEU A 312 -10.13 -23.88 -10.24
CA LEU A 312 -9.03 -24.81 -10.49
C LEU A 312 -7.94 -24.68 -9.43
N LEU A 313 -7.43 -23.46 -9.21
CA LEU A 313 -6.40 -23.19 -8.19
C LEU A 313 -6.85 -23.64 -6.79
N ARG A 314 -8.12 -23.39 -6.44
CA ARG A 314 -8.71 -23.85 -5.17
C ARG A 314 -8.78 -25.36 -5.08
N LYS A 315 -9.23 -26.05 -6.14
CA LYS A 315 -9.32 -27.52 -6.18
C LYS A 315 -7.94 -28.15 -5.94
N TYR A 316 -6.92 -27.68 -6.65
CA TYR A 316 -5.55 -28.18 -6.49
C TYR A 316 -4.95 -27.78 -5.13
N GLY A 317 -5.14 -26.52 -4.71
CA GLY A 317 -4.66 -26.05 -3.42
C GLY A 317 -5.26 -26.79 -2.24
N ASN A 318 -6.55 -27.18 -2.31
CA ASN A 318 -7.19 -27.99 -1.27
C ASN A 318 -6.68 -29.44 -1.20
N ALA A 319 -6.12 -29.93 -2.31
CA ALA A 319 -5.46 -31.24 -2.37
C ALA A 319 -3.98 -31.20 -1.96
N GLY A 320 -3.49 -30.09 -1.44
CA GLY A 320 -2.11 -29.92 -0.99
C GLY A 320 -1.16 -29.32 -2.02
N TYR A 321 -1.60 -29.06 -3.23
CA TYR A 321 -0.81 -28.42 -4.28
C TYR A 321 -0.91 -26.89 -4.17
N TYR A 322 -0.43 -26.36 -3.07
CA TYR A 322 -0.60 -24.95 -2.71
C TYR A 322 -0.01 -23.99 -3.76
N TYR A 323 1.07 -24.39 -4.41
CA TYR A 323 1.76 -23.61 -5.45
C TYR A 323 1.38 -24.00 -6.87
N ALA A 324 0.21 -24.63 -7.06
CA ALA A 324 -0.29 -24.94 -8.38
C ALA A 324 -0.43 -23.66 -9.23
N GLU A 325 -0.06 -23.77 -10.49
CA GLU A 325 -0.16 -22.70 -11.46
C GLU A 325 -1.18 -23.09 -12.55
N VAL A 326 -2.06 -22.16 -12.91
CA VAL A 326 -3.02 -22.32 -14.00
C VAL A 326 -2.85 -21.16 -14.95
N ASN A 327 -2.34 -21.43 -16.14
CA ASN A 327 -2.20 -20.46 -17.21
C ASN A 327 -3.29 -20.71 -18.26
N MET A 328 -4.13 -19.70 -18.50
CA MET A 328 -5.18 -19.74 -19.50
C MET A 328 -4.69 -19.04 -20.77
N VAL A 329 -4.77 -19.73 -21.89
CA VAL A 329 -4.40 -19.21 -23.22
C VAL A 329 -5.65 -19.23 -24.10
N PRO A 330 -6.18 -18.06 -24.51
CA PRO A 330 -7.31 -17.99 -25.43
C PRO A 330 -6.82 -18.17 -26.87
N GLU A 331 -7.57 -18.97 -27.65
CA GLU A 331 -7.42 -19.07 -29.10
C GLU A 331 -8.63 -18.41 -29.75
N ILE A 332 -8.41 -17.27 -30.39
CA ILE A 332 -9.47 -16.43 -30.95
C ILE A 332 -9.65 -16.77 -32.41
N ASN A 333 -10.83 -17.30 -32.79
CA ASN A 333 -11.22 -17.48 -34.17
C ASN A 333 -12.10 -16.29 -34.61
N LYS A 334 -11.55 -15.42 -35.45
CA LYS A 334 -12.24 -14.21 -35.96
C LYS A 334 -13.37 -14.54 -36.94
N GLU A 335 -13.29 -15.66 -37.69
CA GLU A 335 -14.30 -16.04 -38.70
C GLU A 335 -15.56 -16.57 -38.01
N THR A 336 -15.38 -17.44 -37.00
CA THR A 336 -16.50 -18.04 -36.27
C THR A 336 -16.93 -17.22 -35.07
N LYS A 337 -16.15 -16.18 -34.67
CA LYS A 337 -16.34 -15.36 -33.47
C LYS A 337 -16.37 -16.19 -32.18
N LEU A 338 -15.60 -17.27 -32.16
CA LEU A 338 -15.45 -18.15 -31.00
C LEU A 338 -14.08 -17.98 -30.37
N VAL A 339 -14.04 -18.17 -29.05
CA VAL A 339 -12.81 -18.16 -28.24
C VAL A 339 -12.66 -19.51 -27.58
N ASP A 340 -11.74 -20.31 -28.06
CA ASP A 340 -11.36 -21.56 -27.42
C ASP A 340 -10.41 -21.27 -26.24
N LEU A 341 -10.61 -21.95 -25.13
CA LEU A 341 -9.87 -21.70 -23.92
C LEU A 341 -9.02 -22.92 -23.52
N ASN A 342 -7.71 -22.73 -23.47
CA ASN A 342 -6.77 -23.75 -23.06
C ASN A 342 -6.23 -23.42 -21.67
N TYR A 343 -6.64 -24.21 -20.65
CA TYR A 343 -6.11 -24.09 -19.28
C TYR A 343 -4.94 -25.05 -19.12
N TYR A 344 -3.73 -24.51 -19.09
CA TYR A 344 -2.51 -25.26 -18.80
C TYR A 344 -2.28 -25.29 -17.29
N ILE A 345 -2.33 -26.50 -16.74
CA ILE A 345 -2.24 -26.73 -15.29
C ILE A 345 -0.91 -27.36 -14.98
N ASN A 346 -0.18 -26.74 -14.06
CA ASN A 346 1.02 -27.26 -13.44
C ASN A 346 0.77 -27.37 -11.94
N PRO A 347 0.52 -28.57 -11.39
CA PRO A 347 0.24 -28.74 -9.96
C PRO A 347 1.45 -28.42 -9.08
N GLY A 348 2.66 -28.63 -9.59
CA GLY A 348 3.87 -28.60 -8.76
C GLY A 348 3.93 -29.77 -7.77
N GLN A 349 4.52 -29.56 -6.61
CA GLN A 349 4.64 -30.55 -5.55
C GLN A 349 3.57 -30.35 -4.48
N GLN A 350 3.15 -31.44 -3.84
CA GLN A 350 2.34 -31.35 -2.64
C GLN A 350 3.16 -30.73 -1.50
N VAL A 351 2.52 -29.89 -0.73
CA VAL A 351 3.15 -29.12 0.34
C VAL A 351 2.48 -29.43 1.66
N THR A 352 3.27 -29.78 2.66
CA THR A 352 2.85 -30.01 4.05
C THR A 352 3.18 -28.78 4.90
N VAL A 353 2.28 -28.38 5.77
CA VAL A 353 2.55 -27.32 6.76
C VAL A 353 3.41 -27.90 7.87
N ARG A 354 4.65 -27.44 7.97
CA ARG A 354 5.57 -27.88 9.02
C ARG A 354 5.25 -27.25 10.36
N ARG A 355 5.11 -25.92 10.38
CA ARG A 355 4.91 -25.13 11.60
C ARG A 355 4.00 -23.93 11.34
N ILE A 356 3.26 -23.51 12.35
CA ILE A 356 2.46 -22.28 12.36
C ILE A 356 3.07 -21.33 13.39
N ASN A 357 3.62 -20.22 12.92
CA ASN A 357 4.27 -19.19 13.72
C ASN A 357 3.32 -18.00 13.88
N PHE A 358 3.10 -17.54 15.11
CA PHE A 358 2.31 -16.36 15.41
C PHE A 358 3.23 -15.19 15.74
N ALA A 359 2.86 -13.99 15.27
CA ALA A 359 3.55 -12.74 15.56
C ALA A 359 2.56 -11.57 15.64
N GLY A 360 2.87 -10.59 16.51
CA GLY A 360 2.02 -9.42 16.72
C GLY A 360 0.98 -9.57 17.83
N ASN A 361 0.79 -10.76 18.38
CA ASN A 361 -0.09 -11.03 19.52
C ASN A 361 0.62 -10.74 20.85
N THR A 362 0.76 -9.47 21.20
CA THR A 362 1.49 -9.02 22.40
C THR A 362 0.72 -9.23 23.71
N LYS A 363 -0.60 -9.24 23.63
CA LYS A 363 -1.52 -9.43 24.77
C LYS A 363 -2.25 -10.76 24.70
N THR A 364 -2.67 -11.17 23.50
CA THR A 364 -3.45 -12.37 23.27
C THR A 364 -2.55 -13.59 23.33
N ALA A 365 -2.92 -14.60 24.11
CA ALA A 365 -2.18 -15.84 24.23
C ALA A 365 -2.20 -16.64 22.92
N ASP A 366 -1.08 -17.32 22.56
CA ASP A 366 -0.97 -18.15 21.37
C ASP A 366 -2.07 -19.21 21.27
N GLU A 367 -2.50 -19.77 22.40
CA GLU A 367 -3.57 -20.75 22.47
C GLU A 367 -4.87 -20.22 21.89
N VAL A 368 -5.16 -18.93 22.08
CA VAL A 368 -6.36 -18.26 21.56
C VAL A 368 -6.32 -18.19 20.02
N LEU A 369 -5.15 -17.97 19.43
CA LEU A 369 -5.00 -17.99 17.98
C LEU A 369 -5.05 -19.43 17.46
N ARG A 370 -4.35 -20.37 18.12
CA ARG A 370 -4.24 -21.77 17.67
C ARG A 370 -5.60 -22.46 17.61
N ARG A 371 -6.48 -22.23 18.57
CA ARG A 371 -7.82 -22.85 18.58
C ARG A 371 -8.71 -22.40 17.42
N GLU A 372 -8.43 -21.23 16.84
CA GLU A 372 -9.13 -20.72 15.67
C GLU A 372 -8.57 -21.26 14.34
N MET A 373 -7.38 -21.84 14.35
CA MET A 373 -6.78 -22.43 13.16
C MET A 373 -7.53 -23.69 12.72
N ARG A 374 -7.80 -23.78 11.42
CA ARG A 374 -8.34 -24.98 10.76
C ARG A 374 -7.27 -25.72 9.95
N GLN A 375 -6.25 -24.98 9.51
CA GLN A 375 -5.05 -25.59 8.98
C GLN A 375 -4.18 -26.07 10.15
N MET A 376 -3.81 -27.35 10.12
CA MET A 376 -3.00 -27.97 11.16
C MET A 376 -1.55 -28.15 10.71
N GLU A 377 -0.63 -28.15 11.68
CA GLU A 377 0.75 -28.56 11.47
C GLU A 377 0.80 -30.07 11.13
N GLY A 378 1.72 -30.48 10.25
CA GLY A 378 1.83 -31.84 9.76
C GLY A 378 0.80 -32.25 8.70
N ALA A 379 -0.19 -31.43 8.42
CA ALA A 379 -1.20 -31.69 7.39
C ALA A 379 -0.83 -31.03 6.04
N LEU A 380 -1.39 -31.56 4.96
CA LEU A 380 -1.29 -30.91 3.65
C LEU A 380 -1.83 -29.50 3.72
N ALA A 381 -1.13 -28.56 3.11
CA ALA A 381 -1.57 -27.17 3.02
C ALA A 381 -2.84 -27.08 2.17
N SER A 382 -3.88 -26.46 2.71
CA SER A 382 -5.15 -26.29 2.03
C SER A 382 -5.53 -24.81 2.03
N ASN A 383 -5.74 -24.24 0.84
CA ASN A 383 -6.17 -22.85 0.68
C ASN A 383 -7.44 -22.58 1.48
N GLU A 384 -8.42 -23.47 1.39
CA GLU A 384 -9.69 -23.34 2.10
C GLU A 384 -9.51 -23.31 3.62
N LYS A 385 -8.66 -24.21 4.16
CA LYS A 385 -8.41 -24.25 5.61
C LYS A 385 -7.63 -23.04 6.09
N ILE A 386 -6.70 -22.54 5.28
CA ILE A 386 -5.93 -21.32 5.58
C ILE A 386 -6.86 -20.10 5.57
N ASP A 387 -7.70 -19.98 4.54
CA ASP A 387 -8.68 -18.89 4.43
C ASP A 387 -9.69 -18.94 5.57
N LEU A 388 -10.21 -20.13 5.88
CA LEU A 388 -11.12 -20.32 7.01
C LEU A 388 -10.46 -19.94 8.34
N SER A 389 -9.19 -20.30 8.55
CA SER A 389 -8.42 -19.91 9.74
C SER A 389 -8.33 -18.39 9.85
N LYS A 390 -8.06 -17.70 8.72
CA LYS A 390 -8.02 -16.24 8.68
C LYS A 390 -9.38 -15.63 9.07
N VAL A 391 -10.46 -16.07 8.43
CA VAL A 391 -11.81 -15.59 8.71
C VAL A 391 -12.21 -15.80 10.17
N ARG A 392 -11.84 -16.93 10.76
CA ARG A 392 -12.13 -17.23 12.17
C ARG A 392 -11.37 -16.30 13.11
N LEU A 393 -10.08 -16.06 12.85
CA LEU A 393 -9.27 -15.08 13.61
C LEU A 393 -9.87 -13.67 13.51
N GLU A 394 -10.26 -13.23 12.31
CA GLU A 394 -10.90 -11.93 12.09
C GLU A 394 -12.23 -11.82 12.85
N ARG A 395 -13.04 -12.88 12.85
CA ARG A 395 -14.35 -12.93 13.56
C ARG A 395 -14.22 -12.82 15.08
N THR A 396 -13.07 -13.13 15.68
CA THR A 396 -12.87 -12.94 17.14
C THR A 396 -13.03 -11.49 17.55
N GLY A 397 -12.77 -10.54 16.62
CA GLY A 397 -12.75 -9.10 16.91
C GLY A 397 -11.58 -8.64 17.78
N PHE A 398 -10.58 -9.50 17.99
CA PHE A 398 -9.38 -9.17 18.77
C PHE A 398 -8.30 -8.48 17.94
N PHE A 399 -8.37 -8.64 16.62
CA PHE A 399 -7.36 -8.20 15.67
C PHE A 399 -7.95 -7.22 14.65
N LYS A 400 -7.22 -6.16 14.37
CA LYS A 400 -7.54 -5.18 13.33
C LYS A 400 -7.18 -5.74 11.94
N THR A 401 -6.05 -6.44 11.86
CA THR A 401 -5.59 -7.12 10.65
C THR A 401 -5.11 -8.52 10.99
N VAL A 402 -5.38 -9.47 10.09
CA VAL A 402 -4.87 -10.84 10.15
C VAL A 402 -4.29 -11.17 8.77
N ASP A 403 -3.00 -11.48 8.73
CA ASP A 403 -2.28 -11.85 7.52
C ASP A 403 -1.62 -13.22 7.70
N ILE A 404 -2.03 -14.19 6.88
CA ILE A 404 -1.48 -15.56 6.91
C ILE A 404 -0.70 -15.78 5.62
N LYS A 405 0.61 -15.92 5.73
CA LYS A 405 1.50 -16.14 4.60
C LYS A 405 2.30 -17.43 4.74
N PRO A 406 2.21 -18.32 3.76
CA PRO A 406 3.11 -19.46 3.72
C PRO A 406 4.51 -18.99 3.32
N ALA A 407 5.50 -19.44 4.06
CA ALA A 407 6.91 -19.21 3.83
C ALA A 407 7.58 -20.52 3.40
N ARG A 408 8.23 -20.50 2.23
CA ARG A 408 9.03 -21.65 1.75
C ARG A 408 10.25 -21.85 2.65
N ILE A 409 10.57 -23.11 2.90
CA ILE A 409 11.76 -23.48 3.67
C ILE A 409 12.91 -23.72 2.69
N PRO A 410 14.08 -23.09 2.87
CA PRO A 410 15.23 -23.35 2.02
C PRO A 410 15.58 -24.84 1.98
N ASN A 411 15.78 -25.37 0.77
CA ASN A 411 16.15 -26.78 0.51
C ASN A 411 15.12 -27.85 0.94
N VAL A 412 13.87 -27.45 1.25
CA VAL A 412 12.76 -28.36 1.59
C VAL A 412 11.53 -27.94 0.78
N PRO A 413 11.40 -28.41 -0.46
CA PRO A 413 10.38 -27.90 -1.40
C PRO A 413 8.96 -28.40 -1.09
N ASP A 414 8.81 -29.49 -0.33
CA ASP A 414 7.54 -30.13 0.04
C ASP A 414 6.97 -29.64 1.38
N GLN A 415 7.62 -28.65 2.02
CA GLN A 415 7.16 -28.10 3.29
C GLN A 415 7.11 -26.58 3.29
N VAL A 416 6.19 -26.04 4.08
CA VAL A 416 6.05 -24.60 4.33
C VAL A 416 5.81 -24.33 5.80
N ASP A 417 6.27 -23.18 6.27
CA ASP A 417 5.84 -22.61 7.53
C ASP A 417 4.72 -21.58 7.25
N LEU A 418 3.68 -21.58 8.06
CA LEU A 418 2.66 -20.54 8.01
C LEU A 418 3.01 -19.44 9.01
N ASN A 419 3.24 -18.24 8.51
CA ASN A 419 3.44 -17.06 9.34
C ASN A 419 2.12 -16.30 9.46
N VAL A 420 1.55 -16.31 10.67
CA VAL A 420 0.32 -15.63 11.04
C VAL A 420 0.70 -14.34 11.74
N ASN A 421 0.62 -13.22 11.03
CA ASN A 421 0.91 -11.90 11.57
C ASN A 421 -0.41 -11.21 11.89
N VAL A 422 -0.57 -10.75 13.11
CA VAL A 422 -1.77 -10.06 13.58
C VAL A 422 -1.44 -8.69 14.13
N GLU A 423 -2.37 -7.76 13.98
CA GLU A 423 -2.35 -6.45 14.63
C GLU A 423 -3.50 -6.41 15.62
N GLU A 424 -3.19 -6.35 16.92
CA GLU A 424 -4.21 -6.35 17.96
C GLU A 424 -4.98 -5.03 17.98
N GLN A 425 -6.28 -5.12 18.28
CA GLN A 425 -7.12 -3.93 18.50
C GLN A 425 -7.64 -3.87 19.92
N HIS A 426 -8.15 -2.69 20.28
CA HIS A 426 -8.78 -2.52 21.58
C HIS A 426 -10.05 -3.38 21.68
N SER A 427 -10.08 -4.27 22.65
CA SER A 427 -11.20 -5.19 22.91
C SER A 427 -12.12 -4.74 24.06
N GLY A 428 -11.83 -3.58 24.65
CA GLY A 428 -12.62 -2.98 25.70
C GLY A 428 -13.55 -1.88 25.18
N THR A 429 -14.80 -1.90 25.65
CA THR A 429 -15.80 -0.85 25.40
C THR A 429 -16.35 -0.32 26.70
N SER A 430 -16.54 0.99 26.79
CA SER A 430 -17.26 1.65 27.88
C SER A 430 -18.45 2.41 27.28
N THR A 431 -19.60 2.23 27.89
CA THR A 431 -20.85 2.87 27.48
C THR A 431 -21.38 3.70 28.63
N LEU A 432 -21.72 4.95 28.36
CA LEU A 432 -22.47 5.81 29.26
C LEU A 432 -23.68 6.34 28.47
N ALA A 433 -24.87 6.13 28.97
CA ALA A 433 -26.09 6.60 28.34
C ALA A 433 -27.05 7.22 29.36
N VAL A 434 -27.75 8.24 28.92
CA VAL A 434 -28.85 8.86 29.65
C VAL A 434 -30.09 8.81 28.75
N GLY A 435 -31.16 8.22 29.24
CA GLY A 435 -32.42 8.12 28.53
C GLY A 435 -33.55 8.72 29.37
N PHE A 436 -34.67 9.00 28.71
CA PHE A 436 -35.91 9.41 29.35
C PHE A 436 -37.05 8.56 28.81
N SER A 437 -37.89 8.02 29.74
CA SER A 437 -39.13 7.35 29.37
C SER A 437 -40.26 7.87 30.24
N GLN A 438 -41.47 7.89 29.71
CA GLN A 438 -42.62 8.42 30.43
C GLN A 438 -42.96 7.57 31.66
N SER A 439 -42.70 6.26 31.62
CA SER A 439 -43.01 5.32 32.71
C SER A 439 -41.84 5.10 33.69
N GLY A 440 -40.61 5.35 33.29
CA GLY A 440 -39.42 5.07 34.10
C GLY A 440 -38.61 6.31 34.47
N GLY A 441 -39.08 7.50 34.05
CA GLY A 441 -38.36 8.75 34.28
C GLY A 441 -37.00 8.79 33.57
N ILE A 442 -36.03 9.42 34.20
CA ILE A 442 -34.65 9.51 33.71
C ILE A 442 -33.93 8.19 34.04
N THR A 443 -33.32 7.62 33.02
CA THR A 443 -32.54 6.36 33.15
C THR A 443 -31.07 6.66 32.89
N PHE A 444 -30.22 6.25 33.80
CA PHE A 444 -28.76 6.26 33.67
C PHE A 444 -28.27 4.84 33.40
N GLN A 445 -27.44 4.66 32.40
CA GLN A 445 -26.79 3.40 32.09
C GLN A 445 -25.29 3.56 32.02
N ALA A 446 -24.56 2.63 32.60
CA ALA A 446 -23.11 2.53 32.50
C ALA A 446 -22.75 1.06 32.25
N GLY A 447 -21.97 0.81 31.21
CA GLY A 447 -21.50 -0.52 30.84
C GLY A 447 -20.00 -0.53 30.62
N LEU A 448 -19.34 -1.57 31.09
CA LEU A 448 -17.95 -1.89 30.79
C LEU A 448 -17.92 -3.32 30.24
N SER A 449 -17.31 -3.50 29.09
CA SER A 449 -17.15 -4.82 28.47
C SER A 449 -15.74 -4.98 27.93
N GLN A 450 -15.14 -6.14 28.17
CA GLN A 450 -13.84 -6.53 27.68
C GLN A 450 -13.94 -7.92 27.05
N THR A 451 -13.75 -8.03 25.73
CA THR A 451 -13.96 -9.29 24.98
C THR A 451 -12.76 -10.22 24.98
N ASN A 452 -11.59 -9.75 25.28
CA ASN A 452 -10.35 -10.54 25.39
C ASN A 452 -9.70 -10.23 26.74
N PHE A 453 -10.37 -10.61 27.82
CA PHE A 453 -9.92 -10.30 29.17
C PHE A 453 -8.59 -10.98 29.48
N LEU A 454 -7.59 -10.17 29.80
CA LEU A 454 -6.21 -10.61 30.06
C LEU A 454 -5.59 -11.47 28.94
N GLY A 455 -6.06 -11.33 27.69
CA GLY A 455 -5.53 -12.09 26.55
C GLY A 455 -5.98 -13.55 26.47
N THR A 456 -6.92 -13.98 27.30
CA THR A 456 -7.40 -15.37 27.38
C THR A 456 -8.50 -15.70 26.36
N GLY A 457 -9.00 -14.68 25.65
CA GLY A 457 -10.18 -14.81 24.78
C GLY A 457 -11.51 -14.86 25.53
N ASN A 458 -11.49 -14.76 26.85
CA ASN A 458 -12.72 -14.68 27.65
C ASN A 458 -13.30 -13.28 27.61
N SER A 459 -14.61 -13.16 27.74
CA SER A 459 -15.27 -11.87 27.85
C SER A 459 -15.80 -11.64 29.26
N VAL A 460 -15.65 -10.41 29.73
CA VAL A 460 -16.18 -9.94 31.01
C VAL A 460 -16.99 -8.68 30.75
N SER A 461 -18.22 -8.60 31.26
CA SER A 461 -19.01 -7.37 31.20
C SER A 461 -19.65 -7.04 32.52
N VAL A 462 -19.76 -5.76 32.83
CA VAL A 462 -20.48 -5.18 33.95
C VAL A 462 -21.45 -4.17 33.38
N ASP A 463 -22.73 -4.34 33.66
CA ASP A 463 -23.79 -3.46 33.22
C ASP A 463 -24.55 -2.91 34.43
N LEU A 464 -24.68 -1.61 34.50
CA LEU A 464 -25.36 -0.87 35.55
C LEU A 464 -26.45 -0.03 34.90
N SER A 465 -27.67 -0.14 35.40
CA SER A 465 -28.77 0.72 34.96
C SER A 465 -29.58 1.17 36.17
N ARG A 466 -29.89 2.46 36.21
CA ARG A 466 -30.71 3.06 37.27
C ARG A 466 -31.75 4.00 36.67
N SER A 467 -33.00 3.77 37.07
CA SER A 467 -34.13 4.65 36.76
C SER A 467 -34.96 4.93 38.03
N GLU A 468 -36.02 5.71 37.92
CA GLU A 468 -36.94 5.94 39.05
C GLU A 468 -37.63 4.66 39.49
N THR A 469 -37.94 3.75 38.54
CA THR A 469 -38.67 2.52 38.79
C THR A 469 -37.78 1.30 38.92
N GLN A 470 -36.51 1.32 38.48
CA GLN A 470 -35.66 0.14 38.46
C GLN A 470 -34.19 0.45 38.66
N ASP A 471 -33.55 -0.29 39.56
CA ASP A 471 -32.10 -0.40 39.64
C ASP A 471 -31.70 -1.81 39.15
N TYR A 472 -30.75 -1.91 38.22
CA TYR A 472 -30.27 -3.17 37.67
C TYR A 472 -28.75 -3.20 37.60
N TYR A 473 -28.17 -4.27 38.12
CA TYR A 473 -26.71 -4.52 38.11
C TYR A 473 -26.48 -5.91 37.59
N ASN A 474 -25.61 -6.08 36.65
CA ASN A 474 -25.28 -7.37 36.05
C ASN A 474 -23.78 -7.53 35.87
N LEU A 475 -23.26 -8.69 36.22
CA LEU A 475 -21.90 -9.14 35.91
C LEU A 475 -22.01 -10.40 35.05
N SER A 476 -21.37 -10.41 33.92
CA SER A 476 -21.31 -11.55 33.02
C SER A 476 -19.85 -11.90 32.67
N VAL A 477 -19.56 -13.20 32.72
CA VAL A 477 -18.26 -13.76 32.32
C VAL A 477 -18.53 -14.89 31.34
N THR A 478 -17.90 -14.85 30.17
CA THR A 478 -18.09 -15.88 29.15
C THR A 478 -16.75 -16.43 28.70
N ASP A 479 -16.61 -17.74 28.73
CA ASP A 479 -15.53 -18.51 28.16
C ASP A 479 -16.02 -19.14 26.85
N PRO A 480 -15.56 -18.69 25.69
CA PRO A 480 -16.04 -19.20 24.41
C PRO A 480 -15.51 -20.60 24.07
N TYR A 481 -14.48 -21.06 24.75
CA TYR A 481 -13.84 -22.37 24.54
C TYR A 481 -13.63 -23.11 25.85
N PHE A 482 -14.69 -23.33 26.58
CA PHE A 482 -14.66 -24.18 27.80
C PHE A 482 -14.19 -25.59 27.50
N THR A 483 -14.53 -26.12 26.33
CA THR A 483 -14.01 -27.39 25.82
C THR A 483 -13.25 -27.15 24.49
N ILE A 484 -12.40 -28.09 24.11
CA ILE A 484 -11.64 -28.02 22.86
C ILE A 484 -12.53 -27.97 21.60
N ASP A 485 -13.76 -28.51 21.71
CA ASP A 485 -14.77 -28.51 20.64
C ASP A 485 -15.53 -27.18 20.53
N GLY A 486 -15.14 -26.16 21.31
CA GLY A 486 -15.73 -24.82 21.24
C GLY A 486 -17.08 -24.69 21.96
N VAL A 487 -17.36 -25.54 22.95
CA VAL A 487 -18.51 -25.34 23.84
C VAL A 487 -18.27 -24.07 24.66
N ARG A 488 -19.16 -23.10 24.50
CA ARG A 488 -19.15 -21.86 25.27
C ARG A 488 -19.76 -22.06 26.63
N ARG A 489 -19.15 -21.49 27.67
CA ARG A 489 -19.71 -21.43 29.03
C ARG A 489 -19.82 -19.98 29.48
N GLY A 490 -21.00 -19.60 29.91
CA GLY A 490 -21.30 -18.29 30.47
C GLY A 490 -21.74 -18.35 31.91
N TYR A 491 -21.29 -17.38 32.68
CA TYR A 491 -21.78 -17.12 34.05
C TYR A 491 -22.34 -15.71 34.06
N ASN A 492 -23.51 -15.55 34.69
CA ASN A 492 -24.09 -14.25 34.95
C ASN A 492 -24.59 -14.17 36.39
N MET A 493 -24.40 -12.99 36.98
CA MET A 493 -24.98 -12.65 38.30
C MET A 493 -25.65 -11.30 38.15
N TYR A 494 -26.87 -11.22 38.68
CA TYR A 494 -27.61 -9.98 38.63
C TYR A 494 -28.30 -9.65 39.96
N TYR A 495 -28.46 -8.35 40.19
CA TYR A 495 -29.32 -7.77 41.20
C TYR A 495 -30.25 -6.77 40.52
N ARG A 496 -31.57 -6.91 40.82
CA ARG A 496 -32.61 -6.04 40.31
C ARG A 496 -33.51 -5.59 41.43
N LYS A 497 -33.68 -4.28 41.56
CA LYS A 497 -34.66 -3.69 42.47
C LYS A 497 -35.69 -2.95 41.62
N THR A 498 -36.98 -3.35 41.76
CA THR A 498 -38.09 -2.72 41.06
C THR A 498 -38.98 -2.02 42.10
N LYS A 499 -39.29 -0.76 41.84
CA LYS A 499 -40.16 0.10 42.64
C LYS A 499 -41.35 0.46 41.77
N LEU A 500 -42.55 0.13 42.22
CA LEU A 500 -43.78 0.57 41.57
C LEU A 500 -44.48 1.55 42.54
N ASP A 501 -44.80 2.73 42.02
CA ASP A 501 -45.36 3.86 42.79
C ASP A 501 -46.87 4.03 42.47
N ASP A 502 -47.58 4.78 43.29
CA ASP A 502 -49.04 4.96 43.30
C ASP A 502 -49.66 5.54 42.00
N ASP A 503 -48.86 6.13 41.12
CA ASP A 503 -49.33 6.80 39.89
C ASP A 503 -50.06 5.87 38.89
N TYR A 504 -50.03 4.53 39.12
CA TYR A 504 -50.61 3.53 38.22
C TYR A 504 -51.80 2.77 38.79
N ASN A 505 -52.42 3.25 39.85
CA ASN A 505 -53.52 2.53 40.55
C ASN A 505 -53.20 1.09 41.03
N VAL A 506 -51.92 0.85 41.33
CA VAL A 506 -51.41 -0.42 41.85
C VAL A 506 -50.87 -0.17 43.26
N ASN A 507 -51.03 -1.12 44.17
CA ASN A 507 -50.42 -1.01 45.51
C ASN A 507 -48.91 -0.81 45.41
N ASN A 508 -48.39 0.15 46.17
CA ASN A 508 -46.94 0.38 46.29
C ASN A 508 -46.22 -0.88 46.76
N TYR A 509 -45.36 -1.43 45.94
CA TYR A 509 -44.48 -2.50 46.35
C TYR A 509 -43.07 -2.35 45.78
N VAL A 510 -42.13 -2.88 46.51
CA VAL A 510 -40.72 -2.96 46.10
C VAL A 510 -40.37 -4.43 46.00
N THR A 511 -39.84 -4.83 44.87
CA THR A 511 -39.33 -6.17 44.67
C THR A 511 -37.83 -6.14 44.51
N ASP A 512 -37.11 -6.83 45.39
CA ASP A 512 -35.70 -7.08 45.27
C ASP A 512 -35.47 -8.50 44.77
N SER A 513 -34.78 -8.65 43.67
CA SER A 513 -34.43 -9.95 43.13
C SER A 513 -32.94 -10.03 42.86
N PHE A 514 -32.34 -11.11 43.22
CA PHE A 514 -30.98 -11.46 42.87
C PHE A 514 -30.94 -12.86 42.27
N GLY A 515 -30.04 -13.09 41.38
CA GLY A 515 -29.92 -14.40 40.76
C GLY A 515 -28.56 -14.59 40.08
N GLY A 516 -28.32 -15.83 39.77
CA GLY A 516 -27.18 -16.22 38.97
C GLY A 516 -27.56 -17.33 38.02
N GLY A 517 -26.88 -17.40 36.91
CA GLY A 517 -27.12 -18.41 35.88
C GLY A 517 -25.81 -18.94 35.30
N ILE A 518 -25.87 -20.19 34.88
CA ILE A 518 -24.82 -20.82 34.07
C ILE A 518 -25.44 -21.17 32.73
N SER A 519 -24.79 -20.78 31.64
CA SER A 519 -25.24 -21.07 30.28
C SER A 519 -24.18 -21.87 29.55
N PHE A 520 -24.62 -22.78 28.71
CA PHE A 520 -23.75 -23.51 27.78
C PHE A 520 -24.26 -23.28 26.35
N GLY A 521 -23.35 -23.04 25.44
CA GLY A 521 -23.63 -22.91 24.01
C GLY A 521 -22.77 -23.88 23.23
N TYR A 522 -23.41 -24.65 22.35
CA TYR A 522 -22.70 -25.58 21.47
C TYR A 522 -22.72 -25.05 20.03
N PRO A 523 -21.58 -25.00 19.34
CA PRO A 523 -21.55 -24.59 17.93
C PRO A 523 -22.21 -25.69 17.08
N ILE A 524 -23.24 -25.32 16.31
CA ILE A 524 -23.97 -26.26 15.42
C ILE A 524 -23.28 -26.32 14.06
N ASP A 525 -22.68 -25.24 13.64
CA ASP A 525 -21.96 -25.10 12.35
C ASP A 525 -20.68 -24.29 12.55
N GLU A 526 -19.72 -24.49 11.66
CA GLU A 526 -18.46 -23.74 11.65
C GLU A 526 -18.57 -22.36 10.98
N ASN A 527 -19.68 -22.05 10.32
CA ASN A 527 -19.91 -20.83 9.55
C ASN A 527 -20.50 -19.67 10.35
#